data_45f471de4f541b75c8a92db22c97645f
#
_entry.id   45f471de4f541b75c8a92db22c97645f
#
_cell.length_a   1.000
_cell.length_b   1.000
_cell.length_c   1.000
_cell.angle_alpha   90.00
_cell.angle_beta   90.00
_cell.angle_gamma   90.00
#
_symmetry.space_group_name_H-M   'P 1'
#
loop_
_entity.id
_entity.type
_entity.pdbx_description
1 polymer ?
#
loop_
_entity_poly.entity_id
_entity_poly.type
_entity_poly.pdbx_seq_one_letter_code
_entity_poly.pdbx_strand_id
1 'polypeptide(L)'
;MQNMALCAQGASAVAHLVAEPAIAASALRSEYEEQGYVIARGLIPEESIARVLQSYRRDIVPSKARFYRQNTNRYEVNRLTGHGYVAQSFLDIHAYASFPAFRNAALKVFFHDNLLAMISELTDASSHRLVQSMFFDLNAATPPHQDWWYVDSVPNGHLVAAWIALESIDERAGRFFVMTGSNRCVFHESGMAHSEWLARIRYFVEQHPDELHAPALEAGDVLFWNSRTIHGALPTLDARYSRKSLTCHYVPGTMQFGNLFTTKDWARYRKFGGHQYWANQPEYSLKHMLISRIKTTLYDHPALVTLMRKIQRRGIGDY
;
A
#
# COMPACT_ATOMS: atom_id res chain seq x y z
N MET A 1 -10.64 -27.72 -4.19
CA MET A 1 -10.27 -27.79 -5.62
C MET A 1 -11.36 -27.31 -6.58
N GLN A 2 -12.66 -27.42 -6.30
CA GLN A 2 -13.72 -26.97 -7.21
C GLN A 2 -13.87 -25.42 -7.36
N ASN A 3 -13.45 -24.61 -6.38
CA ASN A 3 -13.55 -23.14 -6.45
C ASN A 3 -12.39 -22.45 -7.19
N MET A 4 -11.33 -23.16 -7.58
CA MET A 4 -10.21 -22.62 -8.34
C MET A 4 -10.46 -22.60 -9.87
N ALA A 5 -11.46 -23.31 -10.34
CA ALA A 5 -11.77 -23.43 -11.78
C ALA A 5 -12.47 -22.19 -12.39
N LEU A 6 -12.91 -21.23 -11.57
CA LEU A 6 -13.64 -20.03 -12.05
C LEU A 6 -12.72 -18.88 -12.46
N CYS A 7 -11.42 -18.96 -12.20
CA CYS A 7 -10.46 -17.89 -12.50
C CYS A 7 -9.87 -17.95 -13.94
N ALA A 8 -10.08 -19.03 -14.68
CA ALA A 8 -9.33 -19.33 -15.92
C ALA A 8 -10.00 -18.88 -17.23
N GLN A 9 -10.78 -17.81 -17.27
CA GLN A 9 -11.30 -17.30 -18.55
C GLN A 9 -11.20 -15.77 -18.65
N GLY A 10 -10.33 -15.30 -19.51
CA GLY A 10 -10.35 -13.97 -20.07
C GLY A 10 -9.07 -13.14 -20.01
N ALA A 11 -8.07 -13.47 -20.84
CA ALA A 11 -7.05 -12.50 -21.21
C ALA A 11 -7.56 -11.74 -22.45
N SER A 12 -7.97 -10.48 -22.29
CA SER A 12 -8.29 -9.57 -23.38
C SER A 12 -7.21 -8.47 -23.46
N ALA A 13 -6.82 -8.13 -24.67
CA ALA A 13 -5.74 -7.18 -24.97
C ALA A 13 -6.03 -5.79 -24.42
N VAL A 14 -5.03 -5.17 -23.78
CA VAL A 14 -5.06 -3.79 -23.28
C VAL A 14 -5.23 -2.84 -24.46
N ALA A 15 -6.41 -2.25 -24.61
CA ALA A 15 -6.70 -1.22 -25.59
C ALA A 15 -6.49 0.16 -24.98
N HIS A 16 -5.62 0.97 -25.60
CA HIS A 16 -5.50 2.40 -25.29
C HIS A 16 -6.72 3.13 -25.91
N LEU A 17 -7.70 3.41 -25.08
CA LEU A 17 -8.88 4.17 -25.50
C LEU A 17 -8.70 5.66 -25.18
N VAL A 18 -8.67 6.47 -26.25
CA VAL A 18 -9.04 7.89 -26.21
C VAL A 18 -10.51 7.95 -26.60
N ALA A 19 -11.40 7.93 -25.61
CA ALA A 19 -12.84 7.94 -25.81
C ALA A 19 -13.48 9.15 -25.12
N GLU A 20 -14.72 9.48 -25.50
CA GLU A 20 -15.49 10.57 -24.85
C GLU A 20 -15.64 10.30 -23.33
N PRO A 21 -15.65 11.37 -22.48
CA PRO A 21 -15.42 11.22 -21.03
C PRO A 21 -16.34 10.22 -20.30
N ALA A 22 -17.63 10.19 -20.63
CA ALA A 22 -18.59 9.31 -19.93
C ALA A 22 -18.52 7.84 -20.37
N ILE A 23 -18.18 7.56 -21.63
CA ILE A 23 -17.99 6.19 -22.15
C ILE A 23 -16.65 5.64 -21.68
N ALA A 24 -15.63 6.50 -21.62
CA ALA A 24 -14.32 6.14 -21.10
C ALA A 24 -14.36 5.79 -19.59
N ALA A 25 -15.14 6.50 -18.80
CA ALA A 25 -15.33 6.29 -17.38
C ALA A 25 -15.96 4.93 -17.07
N SER A 26 -17.07 4.59 -17.73
CA SER A 26 -17.71 3.28 -17.55
C SER A 26 -16.83 2.11 -18.01
N ALA A 27 -15.99 2.33 -19.03
CA ALA A 27 -15.06 1.33 -19.54
C ALA A 27 -13.92 1.06 -18.55
N LEU A 28 -13.33 2.11 -17.94
CA LEU A 28 -12.28 1.99 -16.92
C LEU A 28 -12.76 1.26 -15.67
N ARG A 29 -13.97 1.56 -15.23
CA ARG A 29 -14.58 0.87 -14.09
C ARG A 29 -14.82 -0.61 -14.41
N SER A 30 -15.38 -0.92 -15.58
CA SER A 30 -15.56 -2.29 -16.04
C SER A 30 -14.25 -3.07 -16.11
N GLU A 31 -13.20 -2.44 -16.65
CA GLU A 31 -11.85 -3.01 -16.68
C GLU A 31 -11.32 -3.28 -15.27
N TYR A 32 -11.46 -2.31 -14.34
CA TYR A 32 -11.08 -2.47 -12.95
C TYR A 32 -11.82 -3.62 -12.24
N GLU A 33 -13.12 -3.75 -12.45
CA GLU A 33 -13.93 -4.81 -11.88
C GLU A 33 -13.54 -6.19 -12.45
N GLU A 34 -13.25 -6.26 -13.75
CA GLU A 34 -12.87 -7.49 -14.44
C GLU A 34 -11.43 -7.90 -14.17
N GLN A 35 -10.48 -6.98 -14.36
CA GLN A 35 -9.04 -7.26 -14.24
C GLN A 35 -8.53 -7.17 -12.79
N GLY A 36 -9.24 -6.45 -11.92
CA GLY A 36 -8.84 -6.16 -10.54
C GLY A 36 -7.88 -4.98 -10.42
N TYR A 37 -7.47 -4.36 -11.53
CA TYR A 37 -6.58 -3.19 -11.56
C TYR A 37 -6.78 -2.38 -12.84
N VAL A 38 -6.31 -1.11 -12.81
CA VAL A 38 -6.17 -0.25 -13.99
C VAL A 38 -4.93 0.63 -13.87
N ILE A 39 -4.44 1.15 -14.99
CA ILE A 39 -3.28 2.06 -15.04
C ILE A 39 -3.69 3.38 -15.67
N ALA A 40 -3.49 4.47 -14.91
CA ALA A 40 -3.64 5.84 -15.42
C ALA A 40 -2.24 6.45 -15.67
N ARG A 41 -1.99 6.82 -16.90
CA ARG A 41 -0.71 7.39 -17.32
C ARG A 41 -0.65 8.90 -17.05
N GLY A 42 0.50 9.38 -16.53
CA GLY A 42 0.75 10.80 -16.28
C GLY A 42 -0.28 11.48 -15.37
N LEU A 43 -0.95 10.72 -14.49
CA LEU A 43 -2.04 11.21 -13.67
C LEU A 43 -1.61 12.27 -12.65
N ILE A 44 -0.40 12.10 -12.09
CA ILE A 44 0.16 13.00 -11.08
C ILE A 44 1.18 13.94 -11.75
N PRO A 45 1.01 15.27 -11.65
CA PRO A 45 1.92 16.22 -12.25
C PRO A 45 3.35 16.09 -11.72
N GLU A 46 4.32 16.29 -12.60
CA GLU A 46 5.76 16.22 -12.30
C GLU A 46 6.16 17.15 -11.14
N GLU A 47 5.58 18.34 -11.08
CA GLU A 47 5.83 19.32 -10.01
C GLU A 47 5.45 18.75 -8.62
N SER A 48 4.34 18.01 -8.52
CA SER A 48 3.91 17.38 -7.28
C SER A 48 4.88 16.29 -6.85
N ILE A 49 5.37 15.49 -7.79
CA ILE A 49 6.39 14.47 -7.58
C ILE A 49 7.71 15.11 -7.12
N ALA A 50 8.16 16.15 -7.82
CA ALA A 50 9.40 16.87 -7.49
C ALA A 50 9.39 17.40 -6.05
N ARG A 51 8.26 17.94 -5.57
CA ARG A 51 8.10 18.42 -4.18
C ARG A 51 8.21 17.27 -3.15
N VAL A 52 7.65 16.12 -3.44
CA VAL A 52 7.79 14.93 -2.58
C VAL A 52 9.25 14.51 -2.51
N LEU A 53 9.90 14.32 -3.65
CA LEU A 53 11.29 13.88 -3.73
C LEU A 53 12.27 14.89 -3.10
N GLN A 54 12.05 16.19 -3.30
CA GLN A 54 12.86 17.24 -2.70
C GLN A 54 12.78 17.19 -1.17
N SER A 55 11.56 17.16 -0.63
CA SER A 55 11.36 17.10 0.83
C SER A 55 11.85 15.79 1.43
N TYR A 56 11.69 14.66 0.73
CA TYR A 56 12.25 13.37 1.12
C TYR A 56 13.78 13.42 1.27
N ARG A 57 14.48 13.91 0.23
CA ARG A 57 15.95 14.02 0.24
C ARG A 57 16.45 14.95 1.32
N ARG A 58 15.77 16.09 1.55
CA ARG A 58 16.19 17.11 2.52
C ARG A 58 15.92 16.69 3.97
N ASP A 59 14.74 16.15 4.25
CA ASP A 59 14.24 15.99 5.61
C ASP A 59 14.28 14.54 6.11
N ILE A 60 14.02 13.58 5.23
CA ILE A 60 13.87 12.17 5.63
C ILE A 60 15.18 11.41 5.54
N VAL A 61 15.86 11.47 4.40
CA VAL A 61 17.10 10.70 4.17
C VAL A 61 18.17 10.95 5.26
N PRO A 62 18.51 12.20 5.63
CA PRO A 62 19.54 12.47 6.64
C PRO A 62 19.04 12.31 8.08
N SER A 63 17.75 12.04 8.27
CA SER A 63 17.15 12.02 9.61
C SER A 63 17.67 10.86 10.46
N LYS A 64 17.93 11.16 11.74
CA LYS A 64 18.24 10.17 12.78
C LYS A 64 16.99 9.67 13.52
N ALA A 65 15.80 10.10 13.09
CA ALA A 65 14.55 9.61 13.65
C ALA A 65 14.33 8.12 13.35
N ARG A 66 13.58 7.46 14.21
CA ARG A 66 13.15 6.09 13.99
C ARG A 66 11.79 6.10 13.31
N PHE A 67 11.73 5.52 12.13
CA PHE A 67 10.50 5.38 11.34
C PHE A 67 9.95 3.97 11.48
N TYR A 68 8.63 3.84 11.53
CA TYR A 68 8.00 2.52 11.49
C TYR A 68 8.10 1.95 10.06
N ARG A 69 8.64 0.73 9.96
CA ARG A 69 8.92 0.08 8.68
C ARG A 69 7.85 -0.98 8.38
N GLN A 70 7.30 -0.94 7.18
CA GLN A 70 6.32 -1.92 6.73
C GLN A 70 6.95 -3.33 6.66
N ASN A 71 8.16 -3.43 6.13
CA ASN A 71 8.82 -4.72 5.88
C ASN A 71 9.36 -5.42 7.13
N THR A 72 9.65 -4.68 8.22
CA THR A 72 10.17 -5.25 9.47
C THR A 72 9.19 -5.18 10.64
N ASN A 73 8.12 -4.41 10.51
CA ASN A 73 7.17 -4.07 11.59
C ASN A 73 7.88 -3.48 12.83
N ARG A 74 8.94 -2.69 12.63
CA ARG A 74 9.76 -2.09 13.69
C ARG A 74 10.03 -0.61 13.46
N TYR A 75 10.35 0.10 14.55
CA TYR A 75 10.86 1.46 14.49
C TYR A 75 12.37 1.43 14.32
N GLU A 76 12.88 1.83 13.15
CA GLU A 76 14.29 1.77 12.80
C GLU A 76 14.79 3.11 12.23
N VAL A 77 16.05 3.44 12.48
CA VAL A 77 16.75 4.53 11.78
C VAL A 77 16.93 4.17 10.31
N ASN A 78 17.15 5.18 9.47
CA ASN A 78 17.49 4.94 8.08
C ASN A 78 18.79 4.15 7.94
N ARG A 79 18.76 3.10 7.12
CA ARG A 79 19.97 2.38 6.66
C ARG A 79 20.14 2.70 5.18
N LEU A 80 21.23 3.38 4.86
CA LEU A 80 21.54 3.70 3.47
C LEU A 80 22.30 2.54 2.82
N THR A 81 21.96 2.25 1.57
CA THR A 81 22.73 1.36 0.71
C THR A 81 24.02 2.05 0.24
N GLY A 82 24.94 1.30 -0.39
CA GLY A 82 26.12 1.87 -1.02
C GLY A 82 25.82 2.85 -2.17
N HIS A 83 24.58 2.88 -2.66
CA HIS A 83 24.11 3.81 -3.68
C HIS A 83 23.33 5.01 -3.10
N GLY A 84 23.28 5.16 -1.78
CA GLY A 84 22.63 6.28 -1.11
C GLY A 84 21.10 6.17 -0.96
N TYR A 85 20.52 5.03 -1.26
CA TYR A 85 19.07 4.79 -1.08
C TYR A 85 18.77 4.29 0.33
N VAL A 86 17.59 4.63 0.86
CA VAL A 86 17.09 4.03 2.11
C VAL A 86 16.58 2.63 1.84
N ALA A 87 17.20 1.64 2.49
CA ALA A 87 16.90 0.22 2.26
C ALA A 87 15.51 -0.22 2.75
N GLN A 88 14.95 0.52 3.73
CA GLN A 88 13.66 0.17 4.34
C GLN A 88 12.52 1.01 3.77
N SER A 89 11.32 0.43 3.72
CA SER A 89 10.08 1.15 3.43
C SER A 89 9.64 2.06 4.58
N PHE A 90 8.77 3.02 4.29
CA PHE A 90 8.18 3.92 5.27
C PHE A 90 6.66 3.70 5.29
N LEU A 91 6.08 3.46 6.48
CA LEU A 91 4.65 3.27 6.67
C LEU A 91 4.01 4.54 7.25
N ASP A 92 2.78 4.82 6.80
CA ASP A 92 1.91 5.91 7.27
C ASP A 92 2.58 7.29 7.25
N ILE A 93 3.23 7.61 6.11
CA ILE A 93 3.93 8.89 5.92
C ILE A 93 3.01 10.10 6.04
N HIS A 94 1.71 9.93 5.83
CA HIS A 94 0.68 10.95 6.06
C HIS A 94 0.58 11.39 7.53
N ALA A 95 1.11 10.60 8.47
CA ALA A 95 1.12 10.89 9.91
C ALA A 95 2.44 11.52 10.40
N TYR A 96 3.40 11.81 9.53
CA TYR A 96 4.74 12.32 9.90
C TYR A 96 4.72 13.80 10.31
N ALA A 97 4.11 14.11 11.45
CA ALA A 97 3.94 15.49 11.94
C ALA A 97 5.27 16.23 12.17
N SER A 98 6.34 15.53 12.57
CA SER A 98 7.68 16.11 12.74
C SER A 98 8.41 16.42 11.43
N PHE A 99 7.84 16.00 10.29
CA PHE A 99 8.37 16.25 8.95
C PHE A 99 7.29 16.91 8.06
N PRO A 100 6.82 18.12 8.42
CA PRO A 100 5.64 18.71 7.82
C PRO A 100 5.77 18.97 6.32
N ALA A 101 6.97 19.29 5.83
CA ALA A 101 7.18 19.51 4.42
C ALA A 101 6.99 18.23 3.60
N PHE A 102 7.61 17.13 4.00
CA PHE A 102 7.46 15.83 3.35
C PHE A 102 6.02 15.30 3.46
N ARG A 103 5.46 15.31 4.68
CA ARG A 103 4.08 14.90 4.92
C ARG A 103 3.09 15.67 4.05
N ASN A 104 3.20 17.01 4.03
CA ASN A 104 2.25 17.84 3.29
C ASN A 104 2.42 17.69 1.77
N ALA A 105 3.65 17.49 1.27
CA ALA A 105 3.89 17.18 -0.13
C ALA A 105 3.23 15.83 -0.52
N ALA A 106 3.39 14.80 0.31
CA ALA A 106 2.75 13.51 0.11
C ALA A 106 1.21 13.60 0.20
N LEU A 107 0.66 14.32 1.19
CA LEU A 107 -0.78 14.53 1.32
C LEU A 107 -1.39 15.27 0.13
N LYS A 108 -0.65 16.22 -0.48
CA LYS A 108 -1.10 16.88 -1.72
C LYS A 108 -1.16 15.93 -2.90
N VAL A 109 -0.29 14.92 -2.95
CA VAL A 109 -0.38 13.85 -3.97
C VAL A 109 -1.54 12.92 -3.65
N PHE A 110 -1.68 12.46 -2.40
CA PHE A 110 -2.76 11.55 -1.99
C PHE A 110 -4.16 12.16 -2.15
N PHE A 111 -4.29 13.46 -2.05
CA PHE A 111 -5.56 14.17 -2.23
C PHE A 111 -5.55 15.07 -3.48
N HIS A 112 -4.75 14.71 -4.49
CA HIS A 112 -4.76 15.38 -5.78
C HIS A 112 -6.10 15.14 -6.49
N ASP A 113 -6.69 16.18 -7.07
CA ASP A 113 -8.02 16.11 -7.69
C ASP A 113 -8.11 14.98 -8.73
N ASN A 114 -7.11 14.83 -9.59
CA ASN A 114 -7.08 13.77 -10.60
C ASN A 114 -7.10 12.37 -9.96
N LEU A 115 -6.34 12.17 -8.87
CA LEU A 115 -6.31 10.89 -8.16
C LEU A 115 -7.66 10.56 -7.52
N LEU A 116 -8.27 11.55 -6.85
CA LEU A 116 -9.57 11.39 -6.20
C LEU A 116 -10.70 11.19 -7.23
N ALA A 117 -10.65 11.89 -8.36
CA ALA A 117 -11.61 11.70 -9.44
C ALA A 117 -11.56 10.25 -9.97
N MET A 118 -10.34 9.73 -10.23
CA MET A 118 -10.18 8.34 -10.66
C MET A 118 -10.67 7.35 -9.60
N ILE A 119 -10.34 7.55 -8.33
CA ILE A 119 -10.81 6.67 -7.24
C ILE A 119 -12.34 6.71 -7.14
N SER A 120 -12.96 7.89 -7.29
CA SER A 120 -14.41 8.02 -7.28
C SER A 120 -15.08 7.29 -8.44
N GLU A 121 -14.47 7.33 -9.61
CA GLU A 121 -14.90 6.58 -10.78
C GLU A 121 -14.85 5.07 -10.55
N LEU A 122 -13.72 4.57 -10.03
CA LEU A 122 -13.53 3.13 -9.81
C LEU A 122 -14.43 2.56 -8.71
N THR A 123 -14.84 3.35 -7.72
CA THR A 123 -15.57 2.89 -6.53
C THR A 123 -17.05 3.29 -6.53
N ASP A 124 -17.47 4.16 -7.45
CA ASP A 124 -18.81 4.80 -7.44
C ASP A 124 -19.11 5.52 -6.10
N ALA A 125 -18.10 6.06 -5.47
CA ALA A 125 -18.24 6.76 -4.20
C ALA A 125 -17.75 8.21 -4.33
N SER A 126 -18.53 9.15 -3.79
CA SER A 126 -18.22 10.59 -3.87
C SER A 126 -17.16 11.06 -2.86
N SER A 127 -16.82 10.24 -1.88
CA SER A 127 -15.83 10.58 -0.86
C SER A 127 -15.05 9.36 -0.39
N HIS A 128 -13.78 9.60 -0.01
CA HIS A 128 -12.87 8.55 0.43
C HIS A 128 -12.04 8.99 1.63
N ARG A 129 -11.65 8.03 2.44
CA ARG A 129 -10.73 8.21 3.57
C ARG A 129 -9.44 7.48 3.28
N LEU A 130 -8.31 8.19 3.36
CA LEU A 130 -6.99 7.60 3.31
C LEU A 130 -6.74 6.82 4.62
N VAL A 131 -6.52 5.53 4.52
CA VAL A 131 -6.38 4.65 5.70
C VAL A 131 -4.98 4.08 5.88
N GLN A 132 -4.14 4.13 4.84
CA GLN A 132 -2.74 3.73 4.91
C GLN A 132 -1.94 4.44 3.81
N SER A 133 -0.68 4.73 4.06
CA SER A 133 0.23 5.22 3.02
C SER A 133 1.66 4.74 3.25
N MET A 134 2.39 4.57 2.17
CA MET A 134 3.79 4.13 2.20
C MET A 134 4.64 4.95 1.23
N PHE A 135 5.93 5.01 1.54
CA PHE A 135 6.97 5.46 0.62
C PHE A 135 8.04 4.39 0.51
N PHE A 136 8.45 4.12 -0.70
CA PHE A 136 9.54 3.21 -1.02
C PHE A 136 10.63 3.97 -1.78
N ASP A 137 11.87 3.84 -1.35
CA ASP A 137 13.05 4.28 -2.10
C ASP A 137 13.59 3.14 -2.97
N LEU A 138 13.47 1.92 -2.45
CA LEU A 138 13.85 0.67 -3.10
C LEU A 138 12.69 -0.33 -3.06
N ASN A 139 12.84 -1.39 -3.82
CA ASN A 139 12.00 -2.57 -3.71
C ASN A 139 12.12 -3.20 -2.31
N ALA A 140 11.00 -3.31 -1.60
CA ALA A 140 10.92 -3.96 -0.29
C ALA A 140 10.80 -5.49 -0.37
N ALA A 141 10.88 -6.07 -1.57
CA ALA A 141 10.68 -7.49 -1.83
C ALA A 141 9.36 -8.03 -1.23
N THR A 142 8.30 -7.24 -1.35
CA THR A 142 6.98 -7.61 -0.81
C THR A 142 6.48 -8.87 -1.51
N PRO A 143 6.23 -9.96 -0.75
CA PRO A 143 5.75 -11.22 -1.34
C PRO A 143 4.34 -11.05 -1.91
N PRO A 144 3.89 -11.93 -2.82
CA PRO A 144 2.53 -11.94 -3.33
C PRO A 144 1.51 -12.04 -2.19
N HIS A 145 0.50 -11.15 -2.20
CA HIS A 145 -0.57 -11.11 -1.21
C HIS A 145 -1.78 -10.35 -1.74
N GLN A 146 -2.86 -10.37 -0.99
CA GLN A 146 -4.04 -9.52 -1.13
C GLN A 146 -4.13 -8.58 0.07
N ASP A 147 -4.54 -7.33 -0.12
CA ASP A 147 -4.60 -6.35 0.98
C ASP A 147 -5.67 -6.67 2.02
N TRP A 148 -6.80 -7.21 1.62
CA TRP A 148 -7.99 -7.40 2.47
C TRP A 148 -7.73 -8.19 3.75
N TRP A 149 -6.69 -9.02 3.79
CA TRP A 149 -6.25 -9.70 5.02
C TRP A 149 -5.81 -8.70 6.10
N TYR A 150 -5.19 -7.60 5.70
CA TYR A 150 -4.55 -6.63 6.60
C TYR A 150 -5.34 -5.33 6.72
N VAL A 151 -5.89 -4.87 5.61
CA VAL A 151 -6.55 -3.58 5.46
C VAL A 151 -7.63 -3.64 4.38
N ASP A 152 -8.87 -3.26 4.76
CA ASP A 152 -9.99 -3.22 3.83
C ASP A 152 -11.12 -2.32 4.35
N SER A 153 -12.15 -2.17 3.54
CA SER A 153 -13.46 -1.66 3.93
C SER A 153 -14.27 -2.72 4.71
N VAL A 154 -15.32 -2.29 5.37
CA VAL A 154 -16.36 -3.16 5.89
C VAL A 154 -17.71 -2.64 5.38
N PRO A 155 -18.44 -3.39 4.54
CA PRO A 155 -18.11 -4.73 4.02
C PRO A 155 -16.82 -4.77 3.20
N ASN A 156 -16.21 -5.98 3.10
CA ASN A 156 -14.91 -6.16 2.46
C ASN A 156 -14.97 -6.07 0.92
N GLY A 157 -13.85 -5.69 0.31
CA GLY A 157 -13.65 -5.71 -1.13
C GLY A 157 -13.90 -4.37 -1.82
N HIS A 158 -14.12 -3.28 -1.08
CA HIS A 158 -14.35 -1.94 -1.64
C HIS A 158 -13.19 -0.97 -1.37
N LEU A 159 -12.12 -1.44 -0.73
CA LEU A 159 -10.90 -0.64 -0.65
C LEU A 159 -10.24 -0.59 -2.03
N VAL A 160 -9.85 0.61 -2.43
CA VAL A 160 -9.00 0.86 -3.59
C VAL A 160 -7.61 1.30 -3.12
N ALA A 161 -6.60 0.71 -3.71
CA ALA A 161 -5.22 1.09 -3.48
C ALA A 161 -4.62 1.70 -4.75
N ALA A 162 -3.63 2.57 -4.58
CA ALA A 162 -2.91 3.22 -5.67
C ALA A 162 -1.40 3.16 -5.43
N TRP A 163 -0.64 2.71 -6.44
CA TRP A 163 0.80 2.75 -6.51
C TRP A 163 1.22 3.83 -7.49
N ILE A 164 1.91 4.86 -7.02
CA ILE A 164 2.27 6.06 -7.76
C ILE A 164 3.77 6.03 -8.01
N ALA A 165 4.17 5.96 -9.27
CA ALA A 165 5.58 6.03 -9.66
C ALA A 165 6.11 7.47 -9.47
N LEU A 166 7.22 7.63 -8.76
CA LEU A 166 7.90 8.91 -8.56
C LEU A 166 9.10 9.11 -9.49
N GLU A 167 9.41 8.10 -10.28
CA GLU A 167 10.46 8.05 -11.31
C GLU A 167 10.10 6.98 -12.34
N SER A 168 10.80 6.93 -13.47
CA SER A 168 10.70 5.83 -14.40
C SER A 168 11.22 4.55 -13.77
N ILE A 169 10.41 3.50 -13.74
CA ILE A 169 10.74 2.25 -13.05
C ILE A 169 11.43 1.27 -13.99
N ASP A 170 12.74 1.13 -13.82
CA ASP A 170 13.55 0.15 -14.55
C ASP A 170 13.14 -1.29 -14.14
N GLU A 171 13.14 -2.23 -15.09
CA GLU A 171 12.81 -3.63 -14.81
C GLU A 171 13.77 -4.26 -13.79
N ARG A 172 15.05 -3.85 -13.81
CA ARG A 172 16.08 -4.33 -12.89
C ARG A 172 15.87 -3.90 -11.45
N ALA A 173 15.05 -2.87 -11.21
CA ALA A 173 14.66 -2.43 -9.86
C ALA A 173 13.69 -3.39 -9.16
N GLY A 174 13.12 -4.36 -9.89
CA GLY A 174 12.06 -5.25 -9.40
C GLY A 174 10.70 -4.55 -9.39
N ARG A 175 10.03 -4.54 -10.56
CA ARG A 175 8.74 -3.87 -10.76
C ARG A 175 7.66 -4.39 -9.81
N PHE A 176 6.72 -3.52 -9.48
CA PHE A 176 5.46 -3.90 -8.88
C PHE A 176 4.65 -4.74 -9.88
N PHE A 177 3.98 -5.79 -9.41
CA PHE A 177 3.15 -6.62 -10.27
C PHE A 177 1.77 -6.83 -9.66
N VAL A 178 0.80 -7.13 -10.50
CA VAL A 178 -0.54 -7.57 -10.18
C VAL A 178 -0.85 -8.87 -10.92
N MET A 179 -1.76 -9.68 -10.36
CA MET A 179 -2.31 -10.86 -11.04
C MET A 179 -3.67 -10.52 -11.61
N THR A 180 -3.79 -10.49 -12.93
CA THR A 180 -5.01 -10.17 -13.66
C THR A 180 -6.17 -11.07 -13.24
N GLY A 181 -7.32 -10.48 -12.90
CA GLY A 181 -8.54 -11.22 -12.54
C GLY A 181 -8.54 -11.92 -11.17
N SER A 182 -7.42 -11.84 -10.42
CA SER A 182 -7.30 -12.51 -9.11
C SER A 182 -8.20 -11.92 -8.02
N ASN A 183 -8.73 -10.72 -8.21
CA ASN A 183 -9.73 -10.09 -7.33
C ASN A 183 -11.02 -10.90 -7.19
N ARG A 184 -11.33 -11.75 -8.17
CA ARG A 184 -12.51 -12.63 -8.19
C ARG A 184 -12.27 -13.99 -7.54
N CYS A 185 -11.01 -14.30 -7.20
CA CYS A 185 -10.62 -15.57 -6.61
C CYS A 185 -10.67 -15.51 -5.08
N VAL A 186 -11.12 -16.60 -4.46
CA VAL A 186 -11.18 -16.73 -2.99
C VAL A 186 -10.07 -17.66 -2.53
N PHE A 187 -9.11 -17.12 -1.81
CA PHE A 187 -7.96 -17.87 -1.26
C PHE A 187 -8.08 -18.12 0.24
N HIS A 188 -9.01 -17.44 0.91
CA HIS A 188 -9.23 -17.56 2.35
C HIS A 188 -10.39 -18.53 2.66
N GLU A 189 -10.20 -19.33 3.72
CA GLU A 189 -11.23 -20.12 4.37
C GLU A 189 -11.26 -19.82 5.87
N SER A 190 -12.41 -20.00 6.51
CA SER A 190 -12.55 -19.74 7.94
C SER A 190 -11.60 -20.60 8.76
N GLY A 191 -10.87 -19.97 9.67
CA GLY A 191 -9.88 -20.65 10.52
C GLY A 191 -8.51 -20.89 9.87
N MET A 192 -8.33 -20.49 8.60
CA MET A 192 -7.05 -20.65 7.92
C MET A 192 -5.94 -19.81 8.56
N ALA A 193 -4.75 -20.40 8.71
CA ALA A 193 -3.57 -19.69 9.18
C ALA A 193 -3.03 -18.75 8.10
N HIS A 194 -2.47 -17.61 8.51
CA HIS A 194 -1.87 -16.63 7.61
C HIS A 194 -0.80 -17.23 6.68
N SER A 195 0.05 -18.09 7.20
CA SER A 195 1.10 -18.78 6.41
C SER A 195 0.52 -19.70 5.34
N GLU A 196 -0.60 -20.36 5.61
CA GLU A 196 -1.30 -21.22 4.66
C GLU A 196 -1.94 -20.39 3.54
N TRP A 197 -2.60 -19.28 3.90
CA TRP A 197 -3.15 -18.33 2.94
C TRP A 197 -2.07 -17.78 1.99
N LEU A 198 -0.92 -17.35 2.53
CA LEU A 198 0.21 -16.90 1.70
C LEU A 198 0.78 -18.02 0.81
N ALA A 199 0.79 -19.26 1.29
CA ALA A 199 1.23 -20.41 0.50
C ALA A 199 0.28 -20.68 -0.68
N ARG A 200 -1.04 -20.59 -0.48
CA ARG A 200 -2.03 -20.69 -1.56
C ARG A 200 -1.88 -19.59 -2.61
N ILE A 201 -1.65 -18.36 -2.17
CA ILE A 201 -1.42 -17.23 -3.10
C ILE A 201 -0.15 -17.46 -3.91
N ARG A 202 0.96 -17.83 -3.27
CA ARG A 202 2.21 -18.14 -3.98
C ARG A 202 2.03 -19.25 -5.01
N TYR A 203 1.39 -20.34 -4.61
CA TYR A 203 1.08 -21.44 -5.51
C TYR A 203 0.26 -20.97 -6.72
N PHE A 204 -0.75 -20.13 -6.49
CA PHE A 204 -1.56 -19.55 -7.58
C PHE A 204 -0.69 -18.75 -8.56
N VAL A 205 0.17 -17.85 -8.06
CA VAL A 205 1.09 -17.05 -8.89
C VAL A 205 2.03 -17.92 -9.71
N GLU A 206 2.56 -19.00 -9.12
CA GLU A 206 3.45 -19.95 -9.81
C GLU A 206 2.74 -20.75 -10.91
N GLN A 207 1.44 -21.04 -10.73
CA GLN A 207 0.65 -21.80 -11.70
C GLN A 207 0.09 -20.94 -12.84
N HIS A 208 0.06 -19.60 -12.68
CA HIS A 208 -0.57 -18.68 -13.62
C HIS A 208 0.40 -17.54 -14.04
N PRO A 209 1.57 -17.87 -14.62
CA PRO A 209 2.57 -16.86 -14.97
C PRO A 209 2.07 -15.89 -16.06
N ASP A 210 1.16 -16.31 -16.93
CA ASP A 210 0.60 -15.49 -18.00
C ASP A 210 -0.36 -14.40 -17.48
N GLU A 211 -0.89 -14.55 -16.27
CA GLU A 211 -1.74 -13.57 -15.63
C GLU A 211 -0.94 -12.51 -14.84
N LEU A 212 0.37 -12.71 -14.69
CA LEU A 212 1.24 -11.77 -13.99
C LEU A 212 1.56 -10.59 -14.89
N HIS A 213 1.11 -9.40 -14.47
CA HIS A 213 1.40 -8.14 -15.16
C HIS A 213 2.27 -7.23 -14.31
N ALA A 214 3.50 -6.96 -14.78
CA ALA A 214 4.47 -6.06 -14.17
C ALA A 214 4.77 -4.88 -15.11
N PRO A 215 3.91 -3.86 -15.15
CA PRO A 215 3.99 -2.79 -16.14
C PRO A 215 5.24 -1.93 -15.99
N ALA A 216 5.73 -1.41 -17.12
CA ALA A 216 6.62 -0.27 -17.10
C ALA A 216 5.82 0.97 -16.71
N LEU A 217 6.21 1.64 -15.63
CA LEU A 217 5.58 2.87 -15.15
C LEU A 217 6.59 4.01 -15.17
N GLU A 218 6.15 5.15 -15.70
CA GLU A 218 6.90 6.40 -15.74
C GLU A 218 6.50 7.29 -14.55
N ALA A 219 7.31 8.33 -14.26
CA ALA A 219 6.97 9.29 -13.22
C ALA A 219 5.59 9.90 -13.46
N GLY A 220 4.72 9.83 -12.45
CA GLY A 220 3.34 10.32 -12.54
C GLY A 220 2.30 9.29 -12.94
N ASP A 221 2.72 8.12 -13.40
CA ASP A 221 1.80 7.01 -13.64
C ASP A 221 1.28 6.44 -12.32
N VAL A 222 0.04 6.00 -12.34
CA VAL A 222 -0.62 5.38 -11.18
C VAL A 222 -1.26 4.06 -11.58
N LEU A 223 -0.91 3.00 -10.84
CA LEU A 223 -1.59 1.73 -10.92
C LEU A 223 -2.55 1.62 -9.73
N PHE A 224 -3.83 1.45 -10.02
CA PHE A 224 -4.88 1.21 -9.02
C PHE A 224 -5.21 -0.26 -8.97
N TRP A 225 -5.48 -0.80 -7.77
CA TRP A 225 -5.92 -2.18 -7.61
C TRP A 225 -6.96 -2.34 -6.51
N ASN A 226 -7.76 -3.40 -6.63
CA ASN A 226 -8.73 -3.79 -5.61
C ASN A 226 -8.06 -4.53 -4.45
N SER A 227 -8.57 -4.40 -3.24
CA SER A 227 -8.03 -5.08 -2.04
C SER A 227 -7.87 -6.59 -2.16
N ARG A 228 -8.64 -7.21 -3.08
CA ARG A 228 -8.59 -8.65 -3.36
C ARG A 228 -7.67 -9.01 -4.52
N THR A 229 -7.10 -8.04 -5.23
CA THR A 229 -6.13 -8.33 -6.30
C THR A 229 -4.80 -8.79 -5.69
N ILE A 230 -4.31 -9.95 -6.12
CA ILE A 230 -2.96 -10.40 -5.75
C ILE A 230 -1.96 -9.44 -6.39
N HIS A 231 -1.06 -8.94 -5.57
CA HIS A 231 0.01 -8.05 -6.00
C HIS A 231 1.28 -8.28 -5.17
N GLY A 232 2.39 -7.75 -5.66
CA GLY A 232 3.67 -7.90 -4.99
C GLY A 232 4.79 -7.19 -5.73
N ALA A 233 6.00 -7.65 -5.52
CA ALA A 233 7.19 -7.11 -6.19
C ALA A 233 8.02 -8.23 -6.81
N LEU A 234 8.44 -8.04 -8.07
CA LEU A 234 9.42 -8.89 -8.71
C LEU A 234 10.79 -8.75 -8.00
N PRO A 235 11.67 -9.75 -8.09
CA PRO A 235 13.01 -9.64 -7.53
C PRO A 235 13.78 -8.46 -8.12
N THR A 236 14.57 -7.78 -7.29
CA THR A 236 15.54 -6.79 -7.76
C THR A 236 16.70 -7.52 -8.44
N LEU A 237 16.98 -7.15 -9.69
CA LEU A 237 18.07 -7.72 -10.48
C LEU A 237 19.36 -6.92 -10.35
N ASP A 238 19.24 -5.61 -10.05
CA ASP A 238 20.39 -4.71 -9.91
C ASP A 238 20.12 -3.64 -8.86
N ALA A 239 20.85 -3.67 -7.77
CA ALA A 239 20.70 -2.78 -6.63
C ALA A 239 21.08 -1.30 -6.91
N ARG A 240 21.63 -1.00 -8.07
CA ARG A 240 21.90 0.38 -8.53
C ARG A 240 20.63 1.14 -8.91
N TYR A 241 19.55 0.42 -9.20
CA TYR A 241 18.27 1.01 -9.61
C TYR A 241 17.34 1.18 -8.43
N SER A 242 16.88 2.42 -8.23
CA SER A 242 15.83 2.73 -7.25
C SER A 242 14.43 2.39 -7.80
N ARG A 243 13.47 2.32 -6.89
CA ARG A 243 12.05 2.13 -7.21
C ARG A 243 11.21 3.08 -6.37
N LYS A 244 11.46 4.39 -6.55
CA LYS A 244 10.76 5.41 -5.74
C LYS A 244 9.29 5.44 -6.07
N SER A 245 8.49 5.22 -5.05
CA SER A 245 7.05 5.18 -5.19
C SER A 245 6.32 5.58 -3.92
N LEU A 246 5.09 6.05 -4.11
CA LEU A 246 4.09 6.18 -3.05
C LEU A 246 3.05 5.08 -3.22
N THR A 247 2.56 4.57 -2.10
CA THR A 247 1.38 3.70 -2.06
C THR A 247 0.37 4.31 -1.10
N CYS A 248 -0.90 4.25 -1.45
CA CYS A 248 -1.99 4.75 -0.62
C CYS A 248 -3.24 3.90 -0.78
N HIS A 249 -4.00 3.75 0.33
CA HIS A 249 -5.18 2.91 0.41
C HIS A 249 -6.35 3.75 0.87
N TYR A 250 -7.49 3.62 0.15
CA TYR A 250 -8.68 4.39 0.41
C TYR A 250 -9.88 3.48 0.65
N VAL A 251 -10.68 3.88 1.64
CA VAL A 251 -11.97 3.27 1.93
C VAL A 251 -13.06 4.30 1.59
N PRO A 252 -14.14 3.90 0.87
CA PRO A 252 -15.26 4.79 0.63
C PRO A 252 -15.78 5.44 1.92
N GLY A 253 -16.10 6.73 1.87
CA GLY A 253 -16.48 7.51 3.05
C GLY A 253 -17.73 7.01 3.76
N THR A 254 -18.58 6.27 3.07
CA THR A 254 -19.81 5.64 3.60
C THR A 254 -19.57 4.30 4.29
N MET A 255 -18.40 3.69 4.10
CA MET A 255 -18.06 2.36 4.65
C MET A 255 -17.16 2.47 5.88
N GLN A 256 -17.18 1.45 6.72
CA GLN A 256 -16.24 1.38 7.85
C GLN A 256 -14.86 0.89 7.40
N PHE A 257 -13.85 1.21 8.19
CA PHE A 257 -12.48 0.73 7.98
C PHE A 257 -12.22 -0.50 8.86
N GLY A 258 -11.56 -1.51 8.28
CA GLY A 258 -11.24 -2.74 8.99
C GLY A 258 -10.22 -3.59 8.23
N ASN A 259 -10.44 -4.87 8.27
CA ASN A 259 -9.77 -5.91 7.48
C ASN A 259 -10.72 -7.10 7.32
N LEU A 260 -10.21 -8.21 6.80
CA LEU A 260 -11.01 -9.42 6.61
C LEU A 260 -11.73 -9.91 7.89
N PHE A 261 -11.18 -9.64 9.07
CA PHE A 261 -11.62 -10.24 10.35
C PHE A 261 -12.29 -9.27 11.30
N THR A 262 -11.96 -7.98 11.22
CA THR A 262 -12.34 -7.00 12.23
C THR A 262 -12.66 -5.64 11.65
N THR A 263 -13.59 -4.94 12.29
CA THR A 263 -13.84 -3.52 12.07
C THR A 263 -13.00 -2.69 13.05
N LYS A 264 -12.43 -1.59 12.57
CA LYS A 264 -11.63 -0.67 13.40
C LYS A 264 -12.46 0.51 13.85
N ASP A 265 -13.48 0.28 14.72
CA ASP A 265 -14.41 1.29 15.21
C ASP A 265 -13.72 2.41 16.02
N TRP A 266 -12.54 2.12 16.54
CA TRP A 266 -11.68 3.05 17.28
C TRP A 266 -10.85 3.96 16.36
N ALA A 267 -10.91 3.80 15.03
CA ALA A 267 -10.16 4.64 14.09
C ALA A 267 -10.54 6.12 14.24
N ARG A 268 -9.53 6.99 14.29
CA ARG A 268 -9.68 8.44 14.34
C ARG A 268 -9.15 9.05 13.08
N TYR A 269 -9.88 10.03 12.56
CA TYR A 269 -9.55 10.70 11.33
C TYR A 269 -9.18 12.16 11.57
N ARG A 270 -8.18 12.63 10.83
CA ARG A 270 -7.82 14.03 10.70
C ARG A 270 -8.22 14.53 9.32
N LYS A 271 -8.16 15.84 9.12
CA LYS A 271 -8.47 16.47 7.84
C LYS A 271 -7.24 17.17 7.25
N PHE A 272 -7.15 17.13 5.93
CA PHE A 272 -6.22 17.90 5.12
C PHE A 272 -6.97 18.37 3.87
N GLY A 273 -7.09 19.69 3.66
CA GLY A 273 -7.86 20.23 2.54
C GLY A 273 -9.32 19.75 2.45
N GLY A 274 -9.96 19.45 3.59
CA GLY A 274 -11.33 18.89 3.64
C GLY A 274 -11.40 17.35 3.60
N HIS A 275 -10.37 16.68 3.12
CA HIS A 275 -10.30 15.21 3.01
C HIS A 275 -9.87 14.56 4.33
N GLN A 276 -10.34 13.34 4.56
CA GLN A 276 -10.06 12.62 5.79
C GLN A 276 -8.93 11.60 5.59
N TYR A 277 -8.05 11.51 6.60
CA TYR A 277 -7.05 10.47 6.69
C TYR A 277 -6.98 9.86 8.10
N TRP A 278 -6.64 8.58 8.16
CA TRP A 278 -6.52 7.87 9.43
C TRP A 278 -5.28 8.33 10.20
N ALA A 279 -5.48 8.72 11.46
CA ALA A 279 -4.44 9.33 12.30
C ALA A 279 -4.02 8.43 13.47
N ASN A 280 -4.17 7.12 13.33
CA ASN A 280 -3.89 6.20 14.43
C ASN A 280 -2.39 5.99 14.71
N GLN A 281 -1.53 6.25 13.74
CA GLN A 281 -0.10 6.25 14.03
C GLN A 281 0.22 7.44 14.91
N PRO A 282 0.91 7.20 16.04
CA PRO A 282 1.32 8.29 16.91
C PRO A 282 2.19 9.26 16.10
N GLU A 283 1.88 10.53 16.20
CA GLU A 283 2.72 11.56 15.63
C GLU A 283 4.14 11.42 16.15
N TYR A 284 5.14 11.64 15.28
CA TYR A 284 6.55 11.67 15.67
C TYR A 284 6.84 12.90 16.54
N SER A 285 6.20 12.93 17.74
CA SER A 285 6.53 13.87 18.81
C SER A 285 7.74 13.37 19.60
N LEU A 286 8.41 14.24 20.33
CA LEU A 286 9.51 13.84 21.25
C LEU A 286 9.08 12.71 22.20
N LYS A 287 7.86 12.80 22.74
CA LYS A 287 7.26 11.77 23.59
C LYS A 287 7.14 10.44 22.81
N HIS A 288 6.68 10.50 21.56
CA HIS A 288 6.54 9.31 20.73
C HIS A 288 7.90 8.73 20.33
N MET A 289 8.87 9.56 19.99
CA MET A 289 10.23 9.11 19.69
C MET A 289 10.86 8.41 20.90
N LEU A 290 10.62 8.90 22.12
CA LEU A 290 11.10 8.26 23.35
C LEU A 290 10.42 6.89 23.58
N ILE A 291 9.08 6.84 23.47
CA ILE A 291 8.31 5.59 23.58
C ILE A 291 8.72 4.59 22.51
N SER A 292 8.91 5.04 21.27
CA SER A 292 9.37 4.24 20.14
C SER A 292 10.78 3.66 20.42
N ARG A 293 11.69 4.47 20.98
CA ARG A 293 13.03 4.04 21.35
C ARG A 293 12.99 2.95 22.44
N ILE A 294 12.16 3.14 23.46
CA ILE A 294 11.95 2.14 24.51
C ILE A 294 11.40 0.84 23.91
N LYS A 295 10.35 0.92 23.08
CA LYS A 295 9.77 -0.24 22.41
C LYS A 295 10.79 -0.98 21.55
N THR A 296 11.60 -0.27 20.76
CA THR A 296 12.63 -0.89 19.91
C THR A 296 13.67 -1.60 20.76
N THR A 297 14.14 -0.98 21.85
CA THR A 297 15.10 -1.61 22.77
C THR A 297 14.50 -2.87 23.40
N LEU A 298 13.22 -2.86 23.75
CA LEU A 298 12.53 -4.04 24.26
C LEU A 298 12.41 -5.14 23.20
N TYR A 299 12.13 -4.80 21.94
CA TYR A 299 12.05 -5.76 20.84
C TYR A 299 13.40 -6.36 20.45
N ASP A 300 14.50 -5.64 20.68
CA ASP A 300 15.85 -6.15 20.45
C ASP A 300 16.29 -7.19 21.50
N HIS A 301 15.49 -7.37 22.57
CA HIS A 301 15.71 -8.36 23.63
C HIS A 301 14.58 -9.43 23.62
N PRO A 302 14.77 -10.57 22.94
CA PRO A 302 13.73 -11.63 22.81
C PRO A 302 13.16 -12.14 24.14
N ALA A 303 13.99 -12.17 25.19
CA ALA A 303 13.55 -12.57 26.54
C ALA A 303 12.50 -11.59 27.12
N LEU A 304 12.67 -10.28 26.89
CA LEU A 304 11.72 -9.27 27.35
C LEU A 304 10.42 -9.31 26.53
N VAL A 305 10.51 -9.57 25.25
CA VAL A 305 9.31 -9.77 24.39
C VAL A 305 8.49 -10.95 24.88
N THR A 306 9.16 -12.06 25.23
CA THR A 306 8.50 -13.24 25.77
C THR A 306 7.84 -12.98 27.12
N LEU A 307 8.51 -12.23 27.97
CA LEU A 307 7.96 -11.80 29.28
C LEU A 307 6.74 -10.90 29.11
N MET A 308 6.81 -9.92 28.21
CA MET A 308 5.67 -9.02 27.93
C MET A 308 4.47 -9.78 27.36
N ARG A 309 4.68 -10.75 26.47
CA ARG A 309 3.62 -11.62 25.95
C ARG A 309 2.99 -12.46 27.05
N LYS A 310 3.78 -12.94 28.01
CA LYS A 310 3.25 -13.66 29.19
C LYS A 310 2.43 -12.75 30.12
N ILE A 311 2.86 -11.51 30.31
CA ILE A 311 2.13 -10.54 31.13
C ILE A 311 0.81 -10.13 30.43
N GLN A 312 0.83 -9.86 29.12
CA GLN A 312 -0.39 -9.55 28.36
C GLN A 312 -1.39 -10.72 28.38
N ARG A 313 -0.93 -11.95 28.26
CA ARG A 313 -1.79 -13.16 28.37
C ARG A 313 -2.35 -13.37 29.78
N ARG A 314 -1.69 -12.91 30.84
CA ARG A 314 -2.20 -12.95 32.22
C ARG A 314 -3.15 -11.80 32.56
N GLY A 315 -3.10 -10.70 31.81
CA GLY A 315 -4.01 -9.54 31.98
C GLY A 315 -5.32 -9.67 31.19
N ILE A 316 -5.44 -10.66 30.30
CA ILE A 316 -6.69 -11.11 29.65
C ILE A 316 -7.10 -12.38 30.42
N GLY A 317 -7.37 -12.21 31.71
CA GLY A 317 -8.01 -13.22 32.53
C GLY A 317 -9.49 -13.30 32.15
N ASP A 318 -9.87 -14.53 31.86
CA ASP A 318 -11.21 -15.08 31.81
C ASP A 318 -12.36 -14.07 31.98
N TYR A 319 -12.95 -13.63 30.85
CA TYR A 319 -14.35 -13.28 30.73
C TYR A 319 -14.89 -13.78 29.40
#